data_8dc66ac31f200c9f75a08e3246c9ca05
#
_entry.id   8dc66ac31f200c9f75a08e3246c9ca05
#
_cell.length_a   1.000
_cell.length_b   1.000
_cell.length_c   1.000
_cell.angle_alpha   90.00
_cell.angle_beta   90.00
_cell.angle_gamma   90.00
#
_symmetry.space_group_name_H-M   'P 1'
#
loop_
_entity.id
_entity.type
_entity.pdbx_description
1 polymer ?
#
loop_
_entity_poly.entity_id
_entity_poly.type
_entity_poly.pdbx_seq_one_letter_code
_entity_poly.pdbx_strand_id
1 'polypeptide(L)'
;MREVRFHIHRKSAFAGALLPYRMYINGQYIGIIRNGKSLDANVPKAGVYYIEDDILSSRNAVICDNGLSEYSVVIKRAGGWRTESYNEFYMEKGTVLEQLPSFHWEKLFELQQSMSQSERLLALSVEFWMSAMDDLQEVLASEHLFEIIAALQTIGAHKYHDLLLKIMNDDFGDVCFPLDDNQIEQMQPKIEDANRAFWKNKGAEAEFRGAVTNFLITNMDAFWPRFLKE
;
A
#
# COMPACT_ATOMS: atom_id res chain seq x y z
N MET A 1 -2.44 -6.06 -26.84
CA MET A 1 -1.90 -6.76 -25.68
C MET A 1 -2.87 -7.88 -25.33
N ARG A 2 -2.38 -9.06 -24.93
CA ARG A 2 -3.28 -10.11 -24.42
C ARG A 2 -3.76 -9.66 -23.03
N GLU A 3 -5.04 -9.87 -22.75
CA GLU A 3 -5.66 -9.57 -21.46
C GLU A 3 -5.94 -10.87 -20.73
N VAL A 4 -6.00 -10.78 -19.40
CA VAL A 4 -6.38 -11.85 -18.49
C VAL A 4 -7.59 -11.36 -17.70
N ARG A 5 -8.60 -12.21 -17.58
CA ARG A 5 -9.82 -11.91 -16.85
C ARG A 5 -9.68 -12.32 -15.39
N PHE A 6 -10.06 -11.42 -14.50
CA PHE A 6 -10.21 -11.69 -13.07
C PHE A 6 -11.69 -11.65 -12.71
N HIS A 7 -12.16 -12.74 -12.10
CA HIS A 7 -13.45 -12.81 -11.44
C HIS A 7 -13.21 -12.79 -9.94
N ILE A 8 -13.54 -11.66 -9.27
CA ILE A 8 -13.29 -11.47 -7.84
C ILE A 8 -14.62 -11.53 -7.10
N HIS A 9 -14.74 -12.45 -6.15
CA HIS A 9 -15.94 -12.59 -5.33
C HIS A 9 -15.66 -12.26 -3.86
N ARG A 10 -16.36 -11.28 -3.29
CA ARG A 10 -16.29 -10.99 -1.86
C ARG A 10 -17.37 -11.77 -1.12
N LYS A 11 -16.96 -12.70 -0.24
CA LYS A 11 -17.91 -13.43 0.62
C LYS A 11 -18.61 -12.47 1.57
N SER A 12 -19.89 -12.74 1.83
CA SER A 12 -20.68 -12.00 2.81
C SER A 12 -20.08 -12.13 4.20
N ALA A 13 -19.87 -11.02 4.88
CA ALA A 13 -19.41 -10.95 6.25
C ALA A 13 -20.22 -9.89 7.00
N PHE A 14 -20.45 -10.11 8.30
CA PHE A 14 -21.14 -9.12 9.14
C PHE A 14 -20.25 -7.92 9.43
N ALA A 15 -19.00 -8.18 9.85
CA ALA A 15 -18.01 -7.13 10.05
C ALA A 15 -17.62 -6.50 8.72
N GLY A 16 -17.70 -5.18 8.65
CA GLY A 16 -17.38 -4.42 7.44
C GLY A 16 -18.42 -4.55 6.31
N ALA A 17 -19.62 -5.05 6.59
CA ALA A 17 -20.68 -5.27 5.57
C ALA A 17 -21.05 -4.02 4.78
N LEU A 18 -20.98 -2.84 5.43
CA LEU A 18 -21.36 -1.56 4.83
C LEU A 18 -20.21 -0.90 4.04
N LEU A 19 -18.97 -1.35 4.23
CA LEU A 19 -17.81 -0.76 3.57
C LEU A 19 -17.60 -1.39 2.20
N PRO A 20 -17.68 -0.62 1.11
CA PRO A 20 -17.23 -1.06 -0.20
C PRO A 20 -15.69 -1.07 -0.23
N TYR A 21 -15.08 -2.01 -0.95
CA TYR A 21 -13.64 -2.05 -1.16
C TYR A 21 -13.31 -1.59 -2.57
N ARG A 22 -12.35 -0.69 -2.71
CA ARG A 22 -11.72 -0.39 -3.99
C ARG A 22 -10.67 -1.45 -4.26
N MET A 23 -10.74 -2.05 -5.43
CA MET A 23 -9.85 -3.15 -5.81
C MET A 23 -8.83 -2.66 -6.83
N TYR A 24 -7.61 -3.17 -6.69
CA TYR A 24 -6.51 -2.86 -7.59
C TYR A 24 -5.79 -4.16 -7.97
N ILE A 25 -5.29 -4.22 -9.21
CA ILE A 25 -4.36 -5.25 -9.68
C ILE A 25 -3.17 -4.54 -10.31
N ASN A 26 -1.98 -4.85 -9.82
CA ASN A 26 -0.73 -4.20 -10.24
C ASN A 26 -0.83 -2.65 -10.19
N GLY A 27 -1.42 -2.12 -9.11
CA GLY A 27 -1.64 -0.68 -8.91
C GLY A 27 -2.73 -0.07 -9.79
N GLN A 28 -3.29 -0.82 -10.74
CA GLN A 28 -4.39 -0.36 -11.57
C GLN A 28 -5.72 -0.54 -10.84
N TYR A 29 -6.47 0.54 -10.67
CA TYR A 29 -7.84 0.47 -10.16
C TYR A 29 -8.75 -0.32 -11.11
N ILE A 30 -9.42 -1.34 -10.61
CA ILE A 30 -10.29 -2.24 -11.38
C ILE A 30 -11.75 -2.15 -11.01
N GLY A 31 -12.11 -1.47 -9.92
CA GLY A 31 -13.50 -1.26 -9.53
C GLY A 31 -13.77 -1.34 -8.04
N ILE A 32 -15.06 -1.31 -7.68
CA ILE A 32 -15.53 -1.39 -6.30
C ILE A 32 -16.28 -2.70 -6.10
N ILE A 33 -15.94 -3.43 -5.03
CA ILE A 33 -16.64 -4.64 -4.64
C ILE A 33 -17.39 -4.43 -3.32
N ARG A 34 -18.69 -4.76 -3.32
CA ARG A 34 -19.55 -4.69 -2.14
C ARG A 34 -19.67 -6.07 -1.48
N ASN A 35 -20.09 -6.07 -0.22
CA ASN A 35 -20.32 -7.29 0.55
C ASN A 35 -21.24 -8.29 -0.18
N GLY A 36 -20.78 -9.54 -0.33
CA GLY A 36 -21.52 -10.60 -1.03
C GLY A 36 -21.67 -10.40 -2.54
N LYS A 37 -20.87 -9.54 -3.17
CA LYS A 37 -20.91 -9.27 -4.61
C LYS A 37 -19.62 -9.72 -5.30
N SER A 38 -19.69 -9.75 -6.63
CA SER A 38 -18.54 -10.05 -7.50
C SER A 38 -18.19 -8.84 -8.35
N LEU A 39 -16.95 -8.82 -8.81
CA LEU A 39 -16.37 -7.84 -9.72
C LEU A 39 -15.61 -8.61 -10.83
N ASP A 40 -15.89 -8.30 -12.07
CA ASP A 40 -15.13 -8.79 -13.23
C ASP A 40 -14.23 -7.68 -13.76
N ALA A 41 -12.97 -8.02 -14.04
CA ALA A 41 -12.02 -7.08 -14.61
C ALA A 41 -11.10 -7.76 -15.62
N ASN A 42 -10.76 -7.05 -16.69
CA ASN A 42 -9.71 -7.44 -17.60
C ASN A 42 -8.46 -6.61 -17.33
N VAL A 43 -7.32 -7.26 -17.16
CA VAL A 43 -6.05 -6.61 -16.93
C VAL A 43 -5.01 -7.06 -17.96
N PRO A 44 -4.02 -6.23 -18.30
CA PRO A 44 -2.93 -6.65 -19.18
C PRO A 44 -2.24 -7.91 -18.63
N LYS A 45 -1.87 -8.84 -19.53
CA LYS A 45 -1.10 -10.01 -19.14
C LYS A 45 0.25 -9.60 -18.55
N ALA A 46 0.56 -10.11 -17.37
CA ALA A 46 1.80 -9.88 -16.63
C ALA A 46 2.35 -11.19 -16.10
N GLY A 47 3.62 -11.23 -15.72
CA GLY A 47 4.23 -12.42 -15.08
C GLY A 47 3.76 -12.61 -13.63
N VAL A 48 3.35 -11.52 -12.99
CA VAL A 48 2.85 -11.50 -11.60
C VAL A 48 1.66 -10.56 -11.52
N TYR A 49 0.66 -10.95 -10.73
CA TYR A 49 -0.51 -10.14 -10.39
C TYR A 49 -0.52 -9.89 -8.90
N TYR A 50 -0.29 -8.65 -8.51
CA TYR A 50 -0.41 -8.18 -7.14
C TYR A 50 -1.81 -7.61 -6.93
N ILE A 51 -2.60 -8.24 -6.05
CA ILE A 51 -3.99 -7.89 -5.79
C ILE A 51 -4.08 -7.23 -4.44
N GLU A 52 -4.66 -6.05 -4.39
CA GLU A 52 -4.85 -5.27 -3.18
C GLU A 52 -6.25 -4.64 -3.12
N ASP A 53 -6.69 -4.31 -1.92
CA ASP A 53 -7.82 -3.43 -1.67
C ASP A 53 -7.35 -2.16 -0.92
N ASP A 54 -8.27 -1.22 -0.69
CA ASP A 54 -7.99 0.03 0.01
C ASP A 54 -8.03 -0.08 1.55
N ILE A 55 -8.06 -1.28 2.08
CA ILE A 55 -8.02 -1.53 3.53
C ILE A 55 -6.57 -1.76 3.96
N LEU A 56 -6.04 -0.88 4.79
CA LEU A 56 -4.64 -0.93 5.23
C LEU A 56 -4.25 -2.24 5.93
N SER A 57 -5.18 -2.85 6.67
CA SER A 57 -4.97 -4.12 7.36
C SER A 57 -5.16 -5.36 6.48
N SER A 58 -5.44 -5.19 5.18
CA SER A 58 -5.61 -6.32 4.28
C SER A 58 -4.28 -6.99 3.96
N ARG A 59 -4.31 -8.32 3.87
CA ARG A 59 -3.19 -9.11 3.38
C ARG A 59 -3.27 -9.20 1.88
N ASN A 60 -2.53 -8.33 1.20
CA ASN A 60 -2.48 -8.28 -0.25
C ASN A 60 -1.95 -9.59 -0.83
N ALA A 61 -2.49 -10.01 -1.96
CA ALA A 61 -2.19 -11.32 -2.53
C ALA A 61 -1.30 -11.22 -3.78
N VAL A 62 -0.56 -12.29 -4.03
CA VAL A 62 0.30 -12.42 -5.20
C VAL A 62 -0.05 -13.68 -5.96
N ILE A 63 -0.26 -13.56 -7.27
CA ILE A 63 -0.45 -14.66 -8.21
C ILE A 63 0.66 -14.62 -9.24
N CYS A 64 1.48 -15.68 -9.32
CA CYS A 64 2.37 -15.88 -10.46
C CYS A 64 1.55 -16.36 -11.66
N ASP A 65 1.77 -15.75 -12.83
CA ASP A 65 1.10 -16.19 -14.06
C ASP A 65 1.48 -17.65 -14.39
N ASN A 66 0.49 -18.50 -14.45
CA ASN A 66 0.61 -19.89 -14.83
C ASN A 66 0.05 -20.18 -16.24
N GLY A 67 -0.17 -19.12 -17.03
CA GLY A 67 -0.66 -19.21 -18.40
C GLY A 67 -2.18 -19.28 -18.55
N LEU A 68 -2.94 -19.15 -17.46
CA LEU A 68 -4.41 -19.10 -17.52
C LEU A 68 -4.87 -17.80 -18.18
N SER A 69 -6.03 -17.89 -18.85
CA SER A 69 -6.72 -16.71 -19.39
C SER A 69 -7.72 -16.08 -18.40
N GLU A 70 -8.02 -16.80 -17.31
CA GLU A 70 -8.99 -16.37 -16.30
C GLU A 70 -8.57 -16.86 -14.91
N TYR A 71 -8.71 -15.98 -13.90
CA TYR A 71 -8.48 -16.26 -12.49
C TYR A 71 -9.73 -15.95 -11.67
N SER A 72 -10.14 -16.90 -10.83
CA SER A 72 -11.23 -16.71 -9.86
C SER A 72 -10.66 -16.50 -8.46
N VAL A 73 -10.86 -15.31 -7.90
CA VAL A 73 -10.35 -14.91 -6.60
C VAL A 73 -11.50 -14.68 -5.63
N VAL A 74 -11.36 -15.20 -4.42
CA VAL A 74 -12.33 -15.05 -3.34
C VAL A 74 -11.73 -14.25 -2.21
N ILE A 75 -12.41 -13.16 -1.82
CA ILE A 75 -12.05 -12.36 -0.66
C ILE A 75 -12.85 -12.84 0.54
N LYS A 76 -12.18 -13.17 1.64
CA LYS A 76 -12.79 -13.49 2.92
C LYS A 76 -12.32 -12.49 3.98
N ARG A 77 -13.24 -12.07 4.83
CA ARG A 77 -12.90 -11.31 6.03
C ARG A 77 -12.42 -12.27 7.10
N ALA A 78 -11.22 -12.04 7.61
CA ALA A 78 -10.62 -12.75 8.74
C ALA A 78 -10.50 -11.81 9.96
N GLY A 79 -10.14 -12.38 11.11
CA GLY A 79 -10.10 -11.65 12.37
C GLY A 79 -11.43 -11.62 13.11
N GLY A 80 -11.47 -11.06 14.31
CA GLY A 80 -12.62 -11.09 15.21
C GLY A 80 -12.82 -9.78 15.99
N TRP A 81 -13.85 -9.75 16.84
CA TRP A 81 -14.24 -8.58 17.66
C TRP A 81 -13.12 -8.07 18.61
N ARG A 82 -12.09 -8.90 18.86
CA ARG A 82 -10.98 -8.57 19.76
C ARG A 82 -9.62 -8.54 19.07
N THR A 83 -9.59 -8.80 17.76
CA THR A 83 -8.38 -8.76 16.92
C THR A 83 -8.65 -7.90 15.71
N GLU A 84 -7.63 -7.32 15.14
CA GLU A 84 -7.75 -6.57 13.90
C GLU A 84 -8.41 -7.42 12.82
N SER A 85 -9.36 -6.81 12.13
CA SER A 85 -10.06 -7.49 11.04
C SER A 85 -9.36 -7.13 9.74
N TYR A 86 -8.95 -8.12 8.97
CA TYR A 86 -8.29 -7.98 7.68
C TYR A 86 -8.95 -8.83 6.61
N ASN A 87 -8.65 -8.55 5.36
CA ASN A 87 -9.08 -9.38 4.23
C ASN A 87 -7.99 -10.39 3.86
N GLU A 88 -8.40 -11.59 3.51
CA GLU A 88 -7.57 -12.63 2.95
C GLU A 88 -8.08 -13.01 1.56
N PHE A 89 -7.16 -13.36 0.67
CA PHE A 89 -7.46 -13.71 -0.69
C PHE A 89 -7.20 -15.19 -0.93
N TYR A 90 -8.10 -15.82 -1.67
CA TYR A 90 -8.04 -17.22 -2.03
C TYR A 90 -8.26 -17.37 -3.52
N MET A 91 -7.58 -18.32 -4.14
CA MET A 91 -7.85 -18.71 -5.51
C MET A 91 -8.78 -19.92 -5.53
N GLU A 92 -9.83 -19.86 -6.34
CA GLU A 92 -10.71 -20.98 -6.55
C GLU A 92 -10.10 -21.94 -7.59
N LYS A 93 -9.71 -23.15 -7.15
CA LYS A 93 -9.25 -24.23 -8.02
C LYS A 93 -10.23 -25.38 -7.95
N GLY A 94 -11.06 -25.52 -8.96
CA GLY A 94 -12.14 -26.50 -8.93
C GLY A 94 -13.12 -26.21 -7.77
N THR A 95 -13.24 -27.14 -6.82
CA THR A 95 -14.11 -26.98 -5.62
C THR A 95 -13.33 -26.54 -4.37
N VAL A 96 -12.02 -26.39 -4.45
CA VAL A 96 -11.14 -26.10 -3.31
C VAL A 96 -10.66 -24.66 -3.38
N LEU A 97 -10.76 -23.95 -2.23
CA LEU A 97 -10.16 -22.63 -2.07
C LEU A 97 -8.73 -22.80 -1.54
N GLU A 98 -7.77 -22.32 -2.31
CA GLU A 98 -6.36 -22.28 -1.96
C GLU A 98 -5.97 -20.87 -1.53
N GLN A 99 -5.43 -20.73 -0.32
CA GLN A 99 -4.96 -19.43 0.16
C GLN A 99 -3.84 -18.93 -0.74
N LEU A 100 -3.97 -17.70 -1.20
CA LEU A 100 -2.93 -17.07 -1.98
C LEU A 100 -1.77 -16.63 -1.09
N PRO A 101 -0.52 -16.74 -1.59
CA PRO A 101 0.60 -16.08 -0.94
C PRO A 101 0.27 -14.62 -0.72
N SER A 102 0.50 -14.13 0.49
CA SER A 102 0.13 -12.78 0.88
C SER A 102 1.32 -12.00 1.39
N PHE A 103 1.27 -10.70 1.20
CA PHE A 103 2.23 -9.75 1.71
C PHE A 103 1.55 -8.86 2.74
N HIS A 104 2.14 -8.77 3.93
CA HIS A 104 1.66 -7.90 5.00
C HIS A 104 2.76 -6.93 5.43
N TRP A 105 2.43 -5.64 5.48
CA TRP A 105 3.37 -4.57 5.76
C TRP A 105 4.07 -4.70 7.12
N GLU A 106 3.38 -5.22 8.14
CA GLU A 106 3.94 -5.42 9.48
C GLU A 106 5.16 -6.35 9.48
N LYS A 107 5.19 -7.35 8.59
CA LYS A 107 6.34 -8.24 8.45
C LYS A 107 7.63 -7.51 8.05
N LEU A 108 7.53 -6.37 7.34
CA LEU A 108 8.70 -5.54 7.03
C LEU A 108 9.32 -4.95 8.29
N PHE A 109 8.49 -4.47 9.20
CA PHE A 109 8.97 -3.83 10.44
C PHE A 109 9.58 -4.82 11.44
N GLU A 110 9.18 -6.10 11.39
CA GLU A 110 9.79 -7.17 12.19
C GLU A 110 11.25 -7.46 11.78
N LEU A 111 11.66 -7.10 10.57
CA LEU A 111 12.98 -7.41 10.00
C LEU A 111 14.08 -6.39 10.32
N GLN A 112 13.83 -5.35 11.09
CA GLN A 112 14.62 -4.13 11.32
C GLN A 112 16.15 -4.23 11.17
N GLN A 113 16.79 -5.31 11.64
CA GLN A 113 18.25 -5.45 11.62
C GLN A 113 18.81 -6.24 10.42
N SER A 114 17.97 -6.79 9.57
CA SER A 114 18.38 -7.67 8.46
C SER A 114 17.80 -7.30 7.10
N MET A 115 17.31 -6.07 6.96
CA MET A 115 16.71 -5.57 5.72
C MET A 115 17.76 -5.44 4.60
N SER A 116 17.44 -5.96 3.42
CA SER A 116 18.10 -5.57 2.18
C SER A 116 17.78 -4.12 1.83
N GLN A 117 18.52 -3.54 0.90
CA GLN A 117 18.27 -2.17 0.44
C GLN A 117 16.85 -1.99 -0.11
N SER A 118 16.34 -2.97 -0.88
CA SER A 118 14.97 -2.93 -1.41
C SER A 118 13.92 -3.00 -0.30
N GLU A 119 14.12 -3.86 0.70
CA GLU A 119 13.24 -3.94 1.86
C GLU A 119 13.24 -2.64 2.67
N ARG A 120 14.41 -2.01 2.86
CA ARG A 120 14.52 -0.71 3.56
C ARG A 120 13.77 0.39 2.81
N LEU A 121 13.94 0.50 1.49
CA LEU A 121 13.22 1.50 0.68
C LEU A 121 11.70 1.31 0.76
N LEU A 122 11.24 0.07 0.72
CA LEU A 122 9.83 -0.25 0.85
C LEU A 122 9.30 0.08 2.25
N ALA A 123 10.04 -0.30 3.31
CA ALA A 123 9.68 0.00 4.69
C ALA A 123 9.55 1.51 4.95
N LEU A 124 10.51 2.31 4.50
CA LEU A 124 10.47 3.78 4.60
C LEU A 124 9.29 4.39 3.85
N SER A 125 8.94 3.82 2.69
CA SER A 125 7.79 4.29 1.92
C SER A 125 6.47 3.98 2.63
N VAL A 126 6.38 2.83 3.29
CA VAL A 126 5.20 2.46 4.09
C VAL A 126 5.13 3.28 5.38
N GLU A 127 6.27 3.50 6.05
CA GLU A 127 6.37 4.39 7.22
C GLU A 127 5.85 5.78 6.87
N PHE A 128 6.34 6.36 5.76
CA PHE A 128 5.80 7.63 5.24
C PHE A 128 4.28 7.62 5.13
N TRP A 129 3.73 6.60 4.48
CA TRP A 129 2.29 6.54 4.21
C TRP A 129 1.49 6.42 5.51
N MET A 130 1.91 5.54 6.42
CA MET A 130 1.21 5.33 7.69
C MET A 130 1.26 6.60 8.55
N SER A 131 2.43 7.22 8.70
CA SER A 131 2.58 8.46 9.47
C SER A 131 1.81 9.62 8.84
N ALA A 132 1.88 9.80 7.52
CA ALA A 132 1.18 10.88 6.83
C ALA A 132 -0.35 10.72 6.84
N MET A 133 -0.86 9.49 6.93
CA MET A 133 -2.30 9.22 7.06
C MET A 133 -2.84 9.63 8.43
N ASP A 134 -2.03 9.53 9.48
CA ASP A 134 -2.40 10.01 10.82
C ASP A 134 -2.21 11.54 10.91
N ASP A 135 -1.01 12.02 10.70
CA ASP A 135 -0.67 13.45 10.64
C ASP A 135 0.69 13.63 9.94
N LEU A 136 0.79 14.57 9.00
CA LEU A 136 2.06 14.89 8.34
C LEU A 136 3.15 15.36 9.33
N GLN A 137 2.77 15.87 10.48
CA GLN A 137 3.65 16.18 11.60
C GLN A 137 4.56 14.99 11.95
N GLU A 138 4.00 13.78 12.01
CA GLU A 138 4.73 12.55 12.33
C GLU A 138 5.86 12.28 11.31
N VAL A 139 5.61 12.60 10.04
CA VAL A 139 6.63 12.51 8.99
C VAL A 139 7.72 13.57 9.18
N LEU A 140 7.33 14.82 9.45
CA LEU A 140 8.27 15.94 9.60
C LEU A 140 9.13 15.84 10.86
N ALA A 141 8.67 15.11 11.87
CA ALA A 141 9.38 14.82 13.12
C ALA A 141 10.16 13.47 13.08
N SER A 142 9.98 12.67 12.03
CA SER A 142 10.64 11.36 11.92
C SER A 142 12.17 11.51 11.81
N GLU A 143 12.91 10.75 12.60
CA GLU A 143 14.37 10.63 12.47
C GLU A 143 14.80 10.11 11.10
N HIS A 144 13.88 9.44 10.38
CA HIS A 144 14.09 8.91 9.04
C HIS A 144 13.62 9.84 7.92
N LEU A 145 13.24 11.09 8.22
CA LEU A 145 12.65 12.02 7.24
C LEU A 145 13.45 12.11 5.92
N PHE A 146 14.77 12.28 6.00
CA PHE A 146 15.60 12.40 4.80
C PHE A 146 15.71 11.08 4.03
N GLU A 147 15.73 9.95 4.74
CA GLU A 147 15.71 8.63 4.12
C GLU A 147 14.35 8.35 3.45
N ILE A 148 13.26 8.79 4.08
CA ILE A 148 11.89 8.72 3.52
C ILE A 148 11.83 9.51 2.21
N ILE A 149 12.33 10.74 2.18
CA ILE A 149 12.35 11.57 0.96
C ILE A 149 13.16 10.87 -0.15
N ALA A 150 14.34 10.35 0.16
CA ALA A 150 15.15 9.61 -0.80
C ALA A 150 14.47 8.31 -1.28
N ALA A 151 13.75 7.61 -0.40
CA ALA A 151 12.98 6.43 -0.75
C ALA A 151 11.83 6.76 -1.71
N LEU A 152 11.05 7.80 -1.44
CA LEU A 152 9.96 8.26 -2.31
C LEU A 152 10.47 8.59 -3.72
N GLN A 153 11.61 9.26 -3.82
CA GLN A 153 12.28 9.53 -5.10
C GLN A 153 12.64 8.24 -5.82
N THR A 154 13.27 7.32 -5.10
CA THR A 154 13.81 6.06 -5.67
C THR A 154 12.71 5.14 -6.19
N ILE A 155 11.58 5.04 -5.47
CA ILE A 155 10.44 4.22 -5.91
C ILE A 155 9.61 4.89 -7.01
N GLY A 156 9.78 6.21 -7.26
CA GLY A 156 9.05 6.98 -8.26
C GLY A 156 7.78 7.67 -7.76
N ALA A 157 7.63 7.88 -6.45
CA ALA A 157 6.53 8.62 -5.83
C ALA A 157 6.81 10.14 -5.83
N HIS A 158 6.99 10.70 -7.02
CA HIS A 158 7.52 12.06 -7.20
C HIS A 158 6.63 13.16 -6.61
N LYS A 159 5.31 13.03 -6.66
CA LYS A 159 4.41 14.07 -6.14
C LYS A 159 4.53 14.26 -4.63
N TYR A 160 4.72 13.19 -3.88
CA TYR A 160 4.94 13.31 -2.44
C TYR A 160 6.37 13.73 -2.11
N HIS A 161 7.35 13.22 -2.86
CA HIS A 161 8.73 13.69 -2.77
C HIS A 161 8.81 15.22 -2.96
N ASP A 162 8.26 15.75 -4.05
CA ASP A 162 8.31 17.18 -4.37
C ASP A 162 7.49 18.02 -3.37
N LEU A 163 6.37 17.49 -2.88
CA LEU A 163 5.58 18.15 -1.84
C LEU A 163 6.37 18.29 -0.54
N LEU A 164 7.05 17.24 -0.06
CA LEU A 164 7.86 17.30 1.16
C LEU A 164 9.01 18.29 1.01
N LEU A 165 9.73 18.26 -0.11
CA LEU A 165 10.79 19.24 -0.39
C LEU A 165 10.27 20.67 -0.40
N LYS A 166 9.11 20.91 -1.02
CA LYS A 166 8.47 22.22 -1.04
C LYS A 166 8.11 22.68 0.37
N ILE A 167 7.47 21.83 1.17
CA ILE A 167 7.11 22.14 2.55
C ILE A 167 8.38 22.54 3.32
N MET A 168 9.42 21.75 3.26
CA MET A 168 10.65 22.00 4.00
C MET A 168 11.34 23.29 3.58
N ASN A 169 11.48 23.54 2.28
CA ASN A 169 12.27 24.65 1.76
C ASN A 169 11.47 25.95 1.69
N ASP A 170 10.22 25.92 1.22
CA ASP A 170 9.43 27.12 0.95
C ASP A 170 8.56 27.53 2.15
N ASP A 171 7.92 26.54 2.79
CA ASP A 171 6.91 26.84 3.80
C ASP A 171 7.54 26.95 5.20
N PHE A 172 8.59 26.17 5.50
CA PHE A 172 9.28 26.18 6.78
C PHE A 172 10.59 27.00 6.76
N GLY A 173 11.24 27.13 5.60
CA GLY A 173 12.44 27.97 5.44
C GLY A 173 13.65 27.43 6.22
N ASP A 174 14.27 28.29 7.06
CA ASP A 174 15.50 27.98 7.79
C ASP A 174 15.32 27.06 9.02
N VAL A 175 14.21 26.32 9.10
CA VAL A 175 13.96 25.40 10.21
C VAL A 175 14.80 24.14 10.05
N CYS A 176 15.42 23.70 11.16
CA CYS A 176 16.14 22.42 11.17
C CYS A 176 15.16 21.24 11.25
N PHE A 177 15.39 20.22 10.44
CA PHE A 177 14.65 18.98 10.44
C PHE A 177 15.52 17.82 10.92
N PRO A 178 14.93 16.76 11.52
CA PRO A 178 13.50 16.63 11.85
C PRO A 178 13.03 17.63 12.90
N LEU A 179 11.71 17.94 12.93
CA LEU A 179 11.14 18.86 13.89
C LEU A 179 11.18 18.25 15.30
N ASP A 180 11.59 19.07 16.29
CA ASP A 180 11.45 18.73 17.70
C ASP A 180 10.08 19.20 18.28
N ASP A 181 9.75 18.76 19.50
CA ASP A 181 8.46 19.07 20.16
C ASP A 181 8.20 20.58 20.29
N ASN A 182 9.25 21.39 20.55
CA ASN A 182 9.11 22.84 20.67
C ASN A 182 8.83 23.48 19.31
N GLN A 183 9.49 23.01 18.26
CA GLN A 183 9.28 23.47 16.89
C GLN A 183 7.87 23.09 16.41
N ILE A 184 7.41 21.88 16.74
CA ILE A 184 6.05 21.43 16.44
C ILE A 184 5.03 22.37 17.07
N GLU A 185 5.15 22.68 18.37
CA GLU A 185 4.22 23.58 19.08
C GLU A 185 4.21 24.99 18.45
N GLN A 186 5.38 25.53 18.13
CA GLN A 186 5.50 26.86 17.54
C GLN A 186 5.01 26.94 16.09
N MET A 187 5.01 25.81 15.36
CA MET A 187 4.73 25.77 13.93
C MET A 187 3.39 25.15 13.56
N GLN A 188 2.53 24.89 14.54
CA GLN A 188 1.21 24.28 14.32
C GLN A 188 0.44 24.85 13.12
N PRO A 189 0.35 26.18 12.91
CA PRO A 189 -0.37 26.72 11.75
C PRO A 189 0.24 26.30 10.41
N LYS A 190 1.58 26.20 10.33
CA LYS A 190 2.28 25.74 9.11
C LYS A 190 2.09 24.25 8.89
N ILE A 191 2.10 23.44 9.95
CA ILE A 191 1.83 22.01 9.91
C ILE A 191 0.41 21.74 9.40
N GLU A 192 -0.59 22.49 9.89
CA GLU A 192 -1.96 22.38 9.39
C GLU A 192 -2.09 22.75 7.91
N ASP A 193 -1.35 23.78 7.45
CA ASP A 193 -1.29 24.14 6.03
C ASP A 193 -0.65 23.04 5.19
N ALA A 194 0.43 22.44 5.69
CA ALA A 194 1.11 21.30 5.05
C ALA A 194 0.19 20.07 4.97
N ASN A 195 -0.53 19.75 6.04
CA ASN A 195 -1.55 18.69 6.05
C ASN A 195 -2.64 18.95 4.99
N ARG A 196 -3.12 20.19 4.92
CA ARG A 196 -4.11 20.55 3.89
C ARG A 196 -3.55 20.40 2.47
N ALA A 197 -2.29 20.74 2.25
CA ALA A 197 -1.61 20.58 0.96
C ALA A 197 -1.44 19.09 0.59
N PHE A 198 -1.07 18.26 1.56
CA PHE A 198 -0.96 16.81 1.40
C PHE A 198 -2.27 16.20 0.89
N TRP A 199 -3.38 16.44 1.58
CA TRP A 199 -4.68 15.89 1.22
C TRP A 199 -5.29 16.47 -0.06
N LYS A 200 -4.90 17.69 -0.44
CA LYS A 200 -5.32 18.32 -1.70
C LYS A 200 -4.49 17.93 -2.92
N ASN A 201 -3.39 17.21 -2.73
CA ASN A 201 -2.48 16.83 -3.81
C ASN A 201 -3.11 15.75 -4.70
N LYS A 202 -3.88 16.20 -5.69
CA LYS A 202 -4.66 15.31 -6.56
C LYS A 202 -3.77 14.32 -7.31
N GLY A 203 -4.12 13.05 -7.17
CA GLY A 203 -3.44 11.94 -7.85
C GLY A 203 -2.08 11.57 -7.23
N ALA A 204 -1.67 12.18 -6.10
CA ALA A 204 -0.45 11.77 -5.41
C ALA A 204 -0.61 10.39 -4.76
N GLU A 205 -1.75 10.11 -4.15
CA GLU A 205 -2.05 8.78 -3.61
C GLU A 205 -2.00 7.70 -4.69
N ALA A 206 -2.65 7.94 -5.84
CA ALA A 206 -2.64 6.97 -6.94
C ALA A 206 -1.24 6.74 -7.52
N GLU A 207 -0.44 7.80 -7.64
CA GLU A 207 0.96 7.70 -8.05
C GLU A 207 1.79 6.92 -7.04
N PHE A 208 1.65 7.23 -5.74
CA PHE A 208 2.34 6.54 -4.67
C PHE A 208 2.03 5.04 -4.64
N ARG A 209 0.74 4.68 -4.65
CA ARG A 209 0.31 3.28 -4.71
C ARG A 209 0.89 2.57 -5.93
N GLY A 210 0.82 3.20 -7.10
CA GLY A 210 1.41 2.67 -8.33
C GLY A 210 2.92 2.49 -8.23
N ALA A 211 3.63 3.45 -7.64
CA ALA A 211 5.08 3.41 -7.43
C ALA A 211 5.49 2.28 -6.48
N VAL A 212 4.83 2.16 -5.32
CA VAL A 212 5.05 1.09 -4.34
C VAL A 212 4.79 -0.28 -4.98
N THR A 213 3.67 -0.44 -5.67
CA THR A 213 3.31 -1.70 -6.33
C THR A 213 4.30 -2.07 -7.43
N ASN A 214 4.71 -1.12 -8.27
CA ASN A 214 5.70 -1.36 -9.32
C ASN A 214 7.06 -1.74 -8.73
N PHE A 215 7.47 -1.06 -7.66
CA PHE A 215 8.71 -1.36 -6.96
C PHE A 215 8.69 -2.77 -6.35
N LEU A 216 7.58 -3.15 -5.68
CA LEU A 216 7.38 -4.47 -5.12
C LEU A 216 7.45 -5.56 -6.22
N ILE A 217 6.73 -5.39 -7.32
CA ILE A 217 6.69 -6.36 -8.43
C ILE A 217 8.08 -6.50 -9.07
N THR A 218 8.77 -5.38 -9.29
CA THR A 218 10.10 -5.37 -9.92
C THR A 218 11.16 -6.05 -9.05
N ASN A 219 11.02 -5.97 -7.73
CA ASN A 219 11.94 -6.55 -6.76
C ASN A 219 11.38 -7.82 -6.10
N MET A 220 10.38 -8.47 -6.70
CA MET A 220 9.67 -9.61 -6.12
C MET A 220 10.61 -10.74 -5.70
N ASP A 221 11.65 -11.01 -6.48
CA ASP A 221 12.65 -12.07 -6.17
C ASP A 221 13.40 -11.77 -4.86
N ALA A 222 13.59 -10.50 -4.50
CA ALA A 222 14.21 -10.11 -3.24
C ALA A 222 13.25 -10.31 -2.05
N PHE A 223 11.96 -10.10 -2.26
CA PHE A 223 10.93 -10.23 -1.22
C PHE A 223 10.37 -11.63 -1.09
N TRP A 224 10.27 -12.39 -2.20
CA TRP A 224 9.63 -13.70 -2.29
C TRP A 224 10.11 -14.73 -1.25
N PRO A 225 11.42 -14.89 -1.01
CA PRO A 225 11.88 -15.92 -0.09
C PRO A 225 11.46 -15.71 1.38
N ARG A 226 11.18 -14.48 1.76
CA ARG A 226 10.90 -14.10 3.14
C ARG A 226 9.41 -13.89 3.45
N PHE A 227 8.65 -13.40 2.46
CA PHE A 227 7.29 -12.92 2.68
C PHE A 227 6.22 -13.85 2.12
N LEU A 228 6.57 -14.71 1.18
CA LEU A 228 5.58 -15.46 0.40
C LEU A 228 5.68 -16.99 0.58
N LYS A 229 6.52 -17.46 1.49
CA LYS A 229 6.76 -18.90 1.72
C LYS A 229 6.01 -19.49 2.93
N GLU A 230 5.02 -18.81 3.48
CA GLU A 230 4.13 -19.39 4.48
C GLU A 230 2.76 -19.73 3.93
#